data_3db460614eadb3d3b87b27181b001500
#
_entry.id   3db460614eadb3d3b87b27181b001500
#
_cell.length_a   1.000
_cell.length_b   1.000
_cell.length_c   1.000
_cell.angle_alpha   90.00
_cell.angle_beta   90.00
_cell.angle_gamma   90.00
#
_symmetry.space_group_name_H-M   'P 1'
#
loop_
_entity.id
_entity.type
_entity.pdbx_description
1 polymer ?
#
loop_
_entity_poly.entity_id
_entity_poly.type
_entity_poly.pdbx_seq_one_letter_code
_entity_poly.pdbx_strand_id
1 'polypeptide(L)'
;MADRSGWGIPFMSIILGIDPGSRITGYGVIRIVAGKAEYLGSGCIRTDLGELPSRLKQVYDGVSEIITQFKPDEFAIERVFMARNADSALKLGQARGSAIVAAVNALLPVSEYSATQIKQAVVGTGGAAKEQVQHMVTHLLKLSATPQADAADALGVALCHFHTCQSLIRMAGRASGSVRGRYR
;
A
#
# COMPACT_ATOMS: atom_id res chain seq x y z
N MET A 1 -11.23 -25.84 3.78
CA MET A 1 -10.05 -26.02 2.92
C MET A 1 -10.21 -25.05 1.77
N ALA A 2 -9.65 -23.84 1.86
CA ALA A 2 -9.79 -22.82 0.81
C ALA A 2 -8.71 -23.07 -0.24
N ASP A 3 -9.13 -23.18 -1.48
CA ASP A 3 -8.29 -23.34 -2.65
C ASP A 3 -7.31 -22.13 -2.77
N ARG A 4 -6.02 -22.40 -2.67
CA ARG A 4 -4.93 -21.42 -2.78
C ARG A 4 -4.34 -21.37 -4.21
N SER A 5 -5.10 -21.71 -5.20
CA SER A 5 -4.69 -21.68 -6.61
C SER A 5 -5.42 -20.58 -7.37
N GLY A 6 -4.92 -19.35 -7.29
CA GLY A 6 -5.44 -18.31 -8.17
C GLY A 6 -4.99 -16.92 -7.76
N TRP A 7 -4.26 -16.26 -8.61
CA TRP A 7 -3.90 -14.84 -8.58
C TRP A 7 -5.14 -13.94 -8.67
N GLY A 8 -5.98 -13.94 -7.64
CA GLY A 8 -7.15 -13.10 -7.57
C GLY A 8 -7.33 -12.52 -6.19
N ILE A 9 -7.54 -11.19 -6.08
CA ILE A 9 -8.04 -10.62 -4.84
C ILE A 9 -9.36 -11.33 -4.53
N PRO A 10 -9.54 -11.91 -3.34
CA PRO A 10 -10.81 -12.49 -2.93
C PRO A 10 -11.94 -11.47 -3.15
N PHE A 11 -13.16 -11.95 -3.32
CA PHE A 11 -14.36 -11.11 -3.49
C PHE A 11 -14.49 -10.05 -2.37
N MET A 12 -13.83 -10.29 -1.24
CA MET A 12 -13.64 -9.36 -0.13
C MET A 12 -12.21 -9.51 0.40
N SER A 13 -11.43 -8.43 0.40
CA SER A 13 -10.04 -8.38 0.89
C SER A 13 -9.76 -7.03 1.53
N ILE A 14 -8.92 -7.02 2.56
CA ILE A 14 -8.44 -5.81 3.24
C ILE A 14 -6.97 -5.59 2.87
N ILE A 15 -6.66 -4.41 2.38
CA ILE A 15 -5.31 -4.00 1.98
C ILE A 15 -4.81 -2.93 2.94
N LEU A 16 -3.64 -3.15 3.52
CA LEU A 16 -2.89 -2.16 4.29
C LEU A 16 -1.80 -1.55 3.41
N GLY A 17 -1.90 -0.27 3.13
CA GLY A 17 -0.86 0.52 2.46
C GLY A 17 0.00 1.29 3.46
N ILE A 18 1.31 1.33 3.23
CA ILE A 18 2.29 2.03 4.06
C ILE A 18 3.12 2.98 3.21
N ASP A 19 3.19 4.24 3.65
CA ASP A 19 4.17 5.23 3.22
C ASP A 19 5.25 5.34 4.32
N PRO A 20 6.44 4.73 4.12
CA PRO A 20 7.45 4.66 5.18
C PRO A 20 8.14 6.01 5.39
N GLY A 21 8.31 6.39 6.64
CA GLY A 21 9.05 7.58 7.02
C GLY A 21 9.87 7.36 8.31
N SER A 22 11.02 8.01 8.41
CA SER A 22 11.89 7.86 9.58
C SER A 22 11.38 8.58 10.83
N ARG A 23 10.45 9.52 10.70
CA ARG A 23 9.81 10.27 11.79
C ARG A 23 8.29 10.08 11.80
N ILE A 24 7.70 9.97 10.63
CA ILE A 24 6.27 9.79 10.44
C ILE A 24 6.13 8.70 9.39
N THR A 25 5.45 7.61 9.73
CA THR A 25 5.06 6.56 8.80
C THR A 25 3.55 6.65 8.59
N GLY A 26 3.12 6.90 7.36
CA GLY A 26 1.70 6.90 7.00
C GLY A 26 1.17 5.49 6.87
N TYR A 27 -0.10 5.29 7.26
CA TYR A 27 -0.84 4.06 6.95
C TYR A 27 -2.21 4.38 6.38
N GLY A 28 -2.67 3.53 5.48
CA GLY A 28 -3.99 3.61 4.89
C GLY A 28 -4.58 2.21 4.69
N VAL A 29 -5.81 2.01 5.13
CA VAL A 29 -6.49 0.71 5.07
C VAL A 29 -7.74 0.85 4.23
N ILE A 30 -7.85 0.00 3.22
CA ILE A 30 -9.03 -0.10 2.36
C ILE A 30 -9.57 -1.53 2.36
N ARG A 31 -10.87 -1.65 2.20
CA ARG A 31 -11.55 -2.93 1.97
C ARG A 31 -12.02 -3.00 0.53
N ILE A 32 -11.82 -4.13 -0.10
CA ILE A 32 -12.33 -4.39 -1.44
C ILE A 32 -13.63 -5.18 -1.31
N VAL A 33 -14.71 -4.65 -1.87
CA VAL A 33 -16.02 -5.29 -1.90
C VAL A 33 -16.56 -5.22 -3.32
N ALA A 34 -16.82 -6.34 -3.93
CA ALA A 34 -17.35 -6.43 -5.30
C ALA A 34 -16.57 -5.57 -6.32
N GLY A 35 -15.23 -5.56 -6.21
CA GLY A 35 -14.34 -4.82 -7.12
C GLY A 35 -14.31 -3.29 -6.90
N LYS A 36 -14.79 -2.80 -5.75
CA LYS A 36 -14.72 -1.39 -5.33
C LYS A 36 -13.92 -1.26 -4.05
N ALA A 37 -13.13 -0.20 -3.96
CA ALA A 37 -12.40 0.13 -2.74
C ALA A 37 -13.27 0.96 -1.80
N GLU A 38 -13.33 0.55 -0.54
CA GLU A 38 -13.99 1.26 0.55
C GLU A 38 -12.94 1.64 1.61
N TYR A 39 -13.02 2.85 2.14
CA TYR A 39 -12.14 3.33 3.20
C TYR A 39 -12.49 2.64 4.53
N LEU A 40 -11.46 2.14 5.23
CA LEU A 40 -11.61 1.62 6.60
C LEU A 40 -10.92 2.50 7.64
N GLY A 41 -9.75 3.04 7.33
CA GLY A 41 -9.00 3.89 8.25
C GLY A 41 -7.70 4.39 7.63
N SER A 42 -7.16 5.45 8.21
CA SER A 42 -5.83 5.94 7.87
C SER A 42 -5.29 6.81 9.00
N GLY A 43 -3.99 7.00 9.02
CA GLY A 43 -3.35 7.84 10.01
C GLY A 43 -1.82 7.79 9.90
N CYS A 44 -1.16 8.20 10.98
CA CYS A 44 0.29 8.31 11.02
C CYS A 44 0.84 7.72 12.32
N ILE A 45 1.84 6.85 12.18
CA ILE A 45 2.69 6.40 13.28
C ILE A 45 3.79 7.46 13.43
N ARG A 46 3.83 8.14 14.58
CA ARG A 46 4.83 9.15 14.88
C ARG A 46 5.85 8.58 15.84
N THR A 47 7.13 8.65 15.47
CA THR A 47 8.22 8.27 16.35
C THR A 47 8.68 9.48 17.14
N ASP A 48 9.09 9.27 18.38
CA ASP A 48 9.71 10.31 19.23
C ASP A 48 11.12 10.69 18.75
N LEU A 49 11.77 11.60 19.48
CA LEU A 49 13.14 12.04 19.19
C LEU A 49 14.22 11.12 19.79
N GLY A 50 13.84 9.92 20.23
CA GLY A 50 14.74 8.94 20.82
C GLY A 50 15.77 8.37 19.84
N GLU A 51 16.61 7.50 20.37
CA GLU A 51 17.63 6.78 19.61
C GLU A 51 17.00 5.94 18.48
N LEU A 52 17.76 5.74 17.42
CA LEU A 52 17.28 5.02 16.22
C LEU A 52 16.66 3.64 16.52
N PRO A 53 17.27 2.78 17.37
CA PRO A 53 16.65 1.49 17.69
C PRO A 53 15.26 1.62 18.32
N SER A 54 15.07 2.56 19.24
CA SER A 54 13.76 2.84 19.85
C SER A 54 12.73 3.30 18.82
N ARG A 55 13.14 4.16 17.90
CA ARG A 55 12.27 4.64 16.81
C ARG A 55 11.87 3.53 15.85
N LEU A 56 12.78 2.63 15.51
CA LEU A 56 12.48 1.47 14.67
C LEU A 56 11.51 0.53 15.37
N LYS A 57 11.66 0.34 16.69
CA LYS A 57 10.70 -0.42 17.49
C LYS A 57 9.31 0.22 17.45
N GLN A 58 9.21 1.54 17.57
CA GLN A 58 7.93 2.25 17.51
C GLN A 58 7.23 2.08 16.15
N VAL A 59 8.00 2.09 15.04
CA VAL A 59 7.44 1.78 13.70
C VAL A 59 6.93 0.35 13.67
N TYR A 60 7.71 -0.62 14.13
CA TYR A 60 7.32 -2.02 14.18
C TYR A 60 6.05 -2.25 15.01
N ASP A 61 6.02 -1.72 16.23
CA ASP A 61 4.89 -1.86 17.14
C ASP A 61 3.63 -1.22 16.57
N GLY A 62 3.74 0.00 16.02
CA GLY A 62 2.62 0.71 15.42
C GLY A 62 2.03 -0.02 14.20
N VAL A 63 2.89 -0.55 13.32
CA VAL A 63 2.42 -1.37 12.18
C VAL A 63 1.77 -2.66 12.67
N SER A 64 2.35 -3.32 13.67
CA SER A 64 1.80 -4.54 14.26
C SER A 64 0.42 -4.31 14.91
N GLU A 65 0.24 -3.17 15.57
CA GLU A 65 -1.05 -2.76 16.15
C GLU A 65 -2.11 -2.55 15.06
N ILE A 66 -1.76 -1.86 13.98
CA ILE A 66 -2.66 -1.65 12.84
C ILE A 66 -3.04 -2.99 12.19
N ILE A 67 -2.08 -3.89 12.01
CA ILE A 67 -2.34 -5.25 11.49
C ILE A 67 -3.31 -6.00 12.41
N THR A 68 -3.11 -5.93 13.72
CA THR A 68 -3.98 -6.58 14.71
C THR A 68 -5.39 -6.00 14.69
N GLN A 69 -5.52 -4.68 14.54
CA GLN A 69 -6.79 -3.96 14.54
C GLN A 69 -7.60 -4.24 13.28
N PHE A 70 -6.99 -4.12 12.09
CA PHE A 70 -7.71 -4.19 10.83
C PHE A 70 -7.67 -5.57 10.18
N LYS A 71 -6.77 -6.46 10.60
CA LYS A 71 -6.59 -7.83 10.08
C LYS A 71 -6.51 -7.84 8.54
N PRO A 72 -5.56 -7.11 7.93
CA PRO A 72 -5.43 -7.07 6.49
C PRO A 72 -5.04 -8.44 5.92
N ASP A 73 -5.45 -8.68 4.69
CA ASP A 73 -5.05 -9.86 3.91
C ASP A 73 -3.78 -9.60 3.11
N GLU A 74 -3.53 -8.33 2.77
CA GLU A 74 -2.45 -7.89 1.90
C GLU A 74 -1.76 -6.66 2.48
N PHE A 75 -0.43 -6.59 2.29
CA PHE A 75 0.39 -5.47 2.71
C PHE A 75 1.12 -4.87 1.50
N ALA A 76 0.98 -3.58 1.31
CA ALA A 76 1.62 -2.83 0.24
C ALA A 76 2.45 -1.69 0.81
N ILE A 77 3.66 -1.47 0.28
CA ILE A 77 4.57 -0.45 0.79
C ILE A 77 5.27 0.29 -0.35
N GLU A 78 5.50 1.60 -0.17
CA GLU A 78 6.27 2.38 -1.11
C GLU A 78 7.75 1.98 -1.10
N ARG A 79 8.35 1.89 -2.31
CA ARG A 79 9.80 1.74 -2.48
C ARG A 79 10.48 3.06 -2.25
N VAL A 80 11.52 3.02 -1.46
CA VAL A 80 12.38 4.18 -1.24
C VAL A 80 13.51 4.17 -2.27
N PHE A 81 13.66 5.28 -3.02
CA PHE A 81 14.84 5.54 -3.83
C PHE A 81 15.82 6.44 -3.08
N MET A 82 17.08 6.46 -3.52
CA MET A 82 18.14 7.27 -2.93
C MET A 82 17.71 8.75 -2.87
N ALA A 83 17.56 9.27 -1.66
CA ALA A 83 17.37 10.68 -1.42
C ALA A 83 18.69 11.44 -1.66
N ARG A 84 18.61 12.76 -1.82
CA ARG A 84 19.80 13.64 -1.98
C ARG A 84 20.79 13.54 -0.81
N ASN A 85 20.33 13.09 0.36
CA ASN A 85 21.12 12.92 1.56
C ASN A 85 21.16 11.42 1.93
N ALA A 86 22.36 10.82 1.91
CA ALA A 86 22.59 9.41 2.20
C ALA A 86 22.14 9.00 3.62
N ASP A 87 22.37 9.83 4.64
CA ASP A 87 21.94 9.55 6.02
C ASP A 87 20.41 9.46 6.13
N SER A 88 19.70 10.38 5.50
CA SER A 88 18.24 10.33 5.44
C SER A 88 17.72 9.11 4.70
N ALA A 89 18.36 8.70 3.60
CA ALA A 89 18.01 7.50 2.85
C ALA A 89 18.22 6.23 3.69
N LEU A 90 19.32 6.15 4.43
CA LEU A 90 19.61 5.03 5.33
C LEU A 90 18.54 4.91 6.44
N LYS A 91 18.23 6.02 7.14
CA LYS A 91 17.21 6.05 8.20
C LYS A 91 15.82 5.67 7.66
N LEU A 92 15.49 6.13 6.46
CA LEU A 92 14.24 5.80 5.80
C LEU A 92 14.17 4.32 5.41
N GLY A 93 15.26 3.76 4.86
CA GLY A 93 15.37 2.34 4.54
C GLY A 93 15.24 1.45 5.77
N GLN A 94 15.81 1.86 6.91
CA GLN A 94 15.69 1.15 8.18
C GLN A 94 14.24 1.17 8.71
N ALA A 95 13.58 2.32 8.71
CA ALA A 95 12.17 2.43 9.10
C ALA A 95 11.26 1.58 8.21
N ARG A 96 11.52 1.60 6.89
CA ARG A 96 10.83 0.75 5.92
C ARG A 96 11.04 -0.74 6.20
N GLY A 97 12.28 -1.14 6.49
CA GLY A 97 12.60 -2.52 6.87
C GLY A 97 11.84 -2.97 8.12
N SER A 98 11.74 -2.10 9.12
CA SER A 98 10.97 -2.35 10.35
C SER A 98 9.48 -2.61 10.06
N ALA A 99 8.86 -1.81 9.18
CA ALA A 99 7.48 -2.00 8.76
C ALA A 99 7.27 -3.33 7.99
N ILE A 100 8.21 -3.70 7.11
CA ILE A 100 8.17 -4.97 6.38
C ILE A 100 8.28 -6.17 7.33
N VAL A 101 9.18 -6.10 8.31
CA VAL A 101 9.34 -7.18 9.31
C VAL A 101 8.05 -7.38 10.12
N ALA A 102 7.33 -6.30 10.47
CA ALA A 102 6.04 -6.42 11.13
C ALA A 102 5.01 -7.17 10.26
N ALA A 103 4.95 -6.87 8.97
CA ALA A 103 4.07 -7.58 8.03
C ALA A 103 4.44 -9.06 7.85
N VAL A 104 5.73 -9.36 7.69
CA VAL A 104 6.23 -10.75 7.51
C VAL A 104 5.99 -11.58 8.76
N ASN A 105 6.19 -11.02 9.96
CA ASN A 105 5.89 -11.70 11.22
C ASN A 105 4.39 -12.00 11.37
N ALA A 106 3.52 -11.19 10.77
CA ALA A 106 2.09 -11.44 10.70
C ALA A 106 1.69 -12.35 9.51
N LEU A 107 2.66 -12.93 8.79
CA LEU A 107 2.46 -13.81 7.63
C LEU A 107 1.71 -13.14 6.47
N LEU A 108 1.79 -11.81 6.34
CA LEU A 108 1.19 -11.07 5.25
C LEU A 108 2.08 -11.09 4.00
N PRO A 109 1.51 -11.28 2.80
CA PRO A 109 2.23 -11.06 1.56
C PRO A 109 2.58 -9.56 1.42
N VAL A 110 3.82 -9.28 1.03
CA VAL A 110 4.34 -7.91 0.89
C VAL A 110 4.49 -7.56 -0.58
N SER A 111 3.83 -6.50 -1.01
CA SER A 111 3.96 -5.92 -2.36
C SER A 111 4.58 -4.53 -2.29
N GLU A 112 5.45 -4.22 -3.26
CA GLU A 112 6.24 -2.99 -3.26
C GLU A 112 6.00 -2.18 -4.53
N TYR A 113 5.77 -0.87 -4.37
CA TYR A 113 5.46 0.06 -5.47
C TYR A 113 6.36 1.29 -5.45
N SER A 114 6.82 1.72 -6.63
CA SER A 114 7.53 3.00 -6.74
C SER A 114 6.55 4.17 -6.70
N ALA A 115 7.04 5.36 -6.33
CA ALA A 115 6.25 6.60 -6.37
C ALA A 115 5.60 6.85 -7.74
N THR A 116 6.32 6.55 -8.83
CA THR A 116 5.80 6.65 -10.19
C THR A 116 4.64 5.69 -10.45
N GLN A 117 4.73 4.43 -9.99
CA GLN A 117 3.64 3.46 -10.12
C GLN A 117 2.41 3.89 -9.32
N ILE A 118 2.61 4.41 -8.10
CA ILE A 118 1.52 4.91 -7.26
C ILE A 118 0.79 6.07 -7.96
N LYS A 119 1.53 7.07 -8.43
CA LYS A 119 0.98 8.21 -9.16
C LYS A 119 0.23 7.78 -10.42
N GLN A 120 0.82 6.89 -11.22
CA GLN A 120 0.19 6.34 -12.42
C GLN A 120 -1.12 5.60 -12.10
N ALA A 121 -1.14 4.80 -11.05
CA ALA A 121 -2.31 4.02 -10.65
C ALA A 121 -3.46 4.87 -10.09
N VAL A 122 -3.13 5.96 -9.37
CA VAL A 122 -4.12 6.81 -8.69
C VAL A 122 -4.62 7.95 -9.59
N VAL A 123 -3.71 8.61 -10.32
CA VAL A 123 -4.01 9.82 -11.11
C VAL A 123 -4.03 9.55 -12.63
N GLY A 124 -3.42 8.45 -13.07
CA GLY A 124 -3.28 8.13 -14.50
C GLY A 124 -2.00 8.67 -15.12
N THR A 125 -1.15 9.40 -14.38
CA THR A 125 0.15 9.88 -14.83
C THR A 125 1.20 9.80 -13.74
N GLY A 126 2.38 9.24 -14.07
CA GLY A 126 3.49 9.10 -13.12
C GLY A 126 4.16 10.43 -12.72
N GLY A 127 3.91 11.50 -13.46
CA GLY A 127 4.40 12.86 -13.17
C GLY A 127 3.47 13.71 -12.31
N ALA A 128 2.38 13.14 -11.76
CA ALA A 128 1.42 13.88 -10.95
C ALA A 128 2.06 14.57 -9.74
N ALA A 129 1.59 15.78 -9.42
CA ALA A 129 1.96 16.48 -8.20
C ALA A 129 1.34 15.80 -6.97
N LYS A 130 1.93 16.03 -5.78
CA LYS A 130 1.48 15.42 -4.53
C LYS A 130 0.00 15.78 -4.21
N GLU A 131 -0.36 17.01 -4.43
CA GLU A 131 -1.71 17.55 -4.21
C GLU A 131 -2.75 16.87 -5.11
N GLN A 132 -2.37 16.51 -6.34
CA GLN A 132 -3.24 15.78 -7.27
C GLN A 132 -3.50 14.35 -6.76
N VAL A 133 -2.47 13.68 -6.22
CA VAL A 133 -2.63 12.35 -5.62
C VAL A 133 -3.57 12.41 -4.42
N GLN A 134 -3.37 13.36 -3.50
CA GLN A 134 -4.21 13.55 -2.32
C GLN A 134 -5.68 13.85 -2.70
N HIS A 135 -5.89 14.72 -3.67
CA HIS A 135 -7.22 15.04 -4.18
C HIS A 135 -7.90 13.79 -4.76
N MET A 136 -7.18 13.03 -5.59
CA MET A 136 -7.71 11.83 -6.23
C MET A 136 -8.01 10.72 -5.21
N VAL A 137 -7.15 10.51 -4.21
CA VAL A 137 -7.40 9.57 -3.09
C VAL A 137 -8.69 9.94 -2.36
N THR A 138 -8.86 11.22 -2.01
CA THR A 138 -10.05 11.74 -1.35
C THR A 138 -11.31 11.47 -2.19
N HIS A 139 -11.23 11.68 -3.49
CA HIS A 139 -12.34 11.46 -4.42
C HIS A 139 -12.67 9.96 -4.61
N LEU A 140 -11.66 9.12 -4.88
CA LEU A 140 -11.85 7.69 -5.12
C LEU A 140 -12.44 6.96 -3.91
N LEU A 141 -12.02 7.34 -2.71
CA LEU A 141 -12.50 6.75 -1.46
C LEU A 141 -13.71 7.51 -0.85
N LYS A 142 -14.20 8.56 -1.52
CA LYS A 142 -15.34 9.38 -1.09
C LYS A 142 -15.20 9.90 0.34
N LEU A 143 -14.00 10.37 0.69
CA LEU A 143 -13.72 10.88 2.02
C LEU A 143 -14.39 12.24 2.24
N SER A 144 -14.90 12.49 3.44
CA SER A 144 -15.52 13.76 3.82
C SER A 144 -14.52 14.90 4.01
N ALA A 145 -13.23 14.56 4.22
CA ALA A 145 -12.14 15.52 4.37
C ALA A 145 -10.84 14.93 3.82
N THR A 146 -9.91 15.79 3.43
CA THR A 146 -8.57 15.36 2.98
C THR A 146 -7.77 14.84 4.18
N PRO A 147 -7.23 13.60 4.13
CA PRO A 147 -6.38 13.06 5.19
C PRO A 147 -5.07 13.85 5.32
N GLN A 148 -4.33 13.64 6.42
CA GLN A 148 -2.95 14.10 6.53
C GLN A 148 -2.11 13.57 5.37
N ALA A 149 -1.11 14.32 4.94
CA ALA A 149 -0.33 14.04 3.74
C ALA A 149 0.22 12.60 3.70
N ASP A 150 0.91 12.17 4.76
CA ASP A 150 1.49 10.82 4.83
C ASP A 150 0.41 9.71 4.85
N ALA A 151 -0.73 9.97 5.48
CA ALA A 151 -1.88 9.06 5.46
C ALA A 151 -2.53 8.97 4.07
N ALA A 152 -2.63 10.09 3.35
CA ALA A 152 -3.13 10.11 1.98
C ALA A 152 -2.18 9.38 1.02
N ASP A 153 -0.86 9.55 1.19
CA ASP A 153 0.15 8.84 0.41
C ASP A 153 0.04 7.32 0.65
N ALA A 154 -0.13 6.89 1.90
CA ALA A 154 -0.34 5.48 2.24
C ALA A 154 -1.65 4.89 1.67
N LEU A 155 -2.74 5.65 1.65
CA LEU A 155 -3.96 5.26 0.95
C LEU A 155 -3.73 5.13 -0.56
N GLY A 156 -2.90 6.00 -1.14
CA GLY A 156 -2.45 5.90 -2.53
C GLY A 156 -1.70 4.61 -2.82
N VAL A 157 -0.85 4.15 -1.90
CA VAL A 157 -0.16 2.84 -1.98
C VAL A 157 -1.17 1.69 -2.00
N ALA A 158 -2.16 1.71 -1.10
CA ALA A 158 -3.20 0.69 -1.04
C ALA A 158 -4.04 0.65 -2.32
N LEU A 159 -4.43 1.81 -2.87
CA LEU A 159 -5.15 1.91 -4.15
C LEU A 159 -4.31 1.44 -5.33
N CYS A 160 -3.00 1.74 -5.34
CA CYS A 160 -2.07 1.24 -6.36
C CYS A 160 -2.03 -0.30 -6.37
N HIS A 161 -1.94 -0.91 -5.21
CA HIS A 161 -1.98 -2.37 -5.07
C HIS A 161 -3.28 -2.95 -5.62
N PHE A 162 -4.41 -2.40 -5.21
CA PHE A 162 -5.74 -2.81 -5.69
C PHE A 162 -5.86 -2.73 -7.21
N HIS A 163 -5.49 -1.59 -7.83
CA HIS A 163 -5.58 -1.41 -9.29
C HIS A 163 -4.63 -2.34 -10.04
N THR A 164 -3.44 -2.60 -9.51
CA THR A 164 -2.46 -3.54 -10.10
C THR A 164 -3.02 -4.96 -10.11
N CYS A 165 -3.57 -5.44 -9.01
CA CYS A 165 -4.17 -6.75 -8.92
C CYS A 165 -5.38 -6.90 -9.86
N GLN A 166 -6.25 -5.88 -9.94
CA GLN A 166 -7.35 -5.87 -10.91
C GLN A 166 -6.87 -5.97 -12.36
N SER A 167 -5.79 -5.27 -12.70
CA SER A 167 -5.23 -5.29 -14.05
C SER A 167 -4.66 -6.66 -14.40
N LEU A 168 -3.98 -7.32 -13.48
CA LEU A 168 -3.45 -8.67 -13.65
C LEU A 168 -4.59 -9.70 -13.86
N ILE A 169 -5.67 -9.62 -13.10
CA ILE A 169 -6.84 -10.48 -13.25
C ILE A 169 -7.47 -10.31 -14.64
N ARG A 170 -7.64 -9.07 -15.11
CA ARG A 170 -8.19 -8.78 -16.44
C ARG A 170 -7.30 -9.30 -17.56
N MET A 171 -5.98 -9.21 -17.41
CA MET A 171 -5.01 -9.75 -18.36
C MET A 171 -5.05 -11.28 -18.40
N ALA A 172 -5.07 -11.95 -17.24
CA ALA A 172 -5.16 -13.40 -17.14
C ALA A 172 -6.46 -13.94 -17.73
N GLY A 173 -7.60 -13.27 -17.49
CA GLY A 173 -8.88 -13.64 -18.08
C GLY A 173 -8.93 -13.49 -19.60
N ARG A 174 -8.21 -12.50 -20.18
CA ARG A 174 -8.09 -12.35 -21.64
C ARG A 174 -7.19 -13.42 -22.25
N ALA A 175 -6.10 -13.81 -21.58
CA ALA A 175 -5.19 -14.85 -22.05
C ALA A 175 -5.88 -16.22 -22.09
N SER A 176 -6.73 -16.56 -21.11
CA SER A 176 -7.51 -17.81 -21.11
C SER A 176 -8.61 -17.85 -22.18
N GLY A 177 -9.12 -16.70 -22.61
CA GLY A 177 -10.12 -16.59 -23.70
C GLY A 177 -9.55 -16.75 -25.12
N SER A 178 -8.23 -16.57 -25.31
CA SER A 178 -7.57 -16.62 -26.62
C SER A 178 -7.26 -18.07 -27.11
N VAL A 179 -7.39 -19.09 -26.26
CA VAL A 179 -7.06 -20.49 -26.61
C VAL A 179 -8.24 -21.24 -27.27
N ARG A 180 -9.42 -20.64 -27.38
CA ARG A 180 -10.56 -21.22 -28.09
C ARG A 180 -10.80 -20.55 -29.45
N GLY A 181 -9.96 -20.84 -30.43
CA GLY A 181 -10.30 -20.55 -31.81
C GLY A 181 -9.15 -20.15 -32.71
N ARG A 182 -8.44 -21.11 -33.26
CA ARG A 182 -8.06 -21.27 -34.67
C ARG A 182 -6.85 -22.19 -34.82
N TYR A 183 -7.11 -23.41 -35.10
CA TYR A 183 -6.29 -24.17 -36.05
C TYR A 183 -7.25 -24.85 -37.04
N ARG A 184 -7.36 -24.27 -38.20
CA ARG A 184 -7.58 -24.92 -39.48
C ARG A 184 -6.45 -24.52 -40.40
#